data_ea4e19cbca260759437b4182b5921130
#
_entry.id   ea4e19cbca260759437b4182b5921130
#
_cell.length_a   1.000
_cell.length_b   1.000
_cell.length_c   1.000
_cell.angle_alpha   90.00
_cell.angle_beta   90.00
_cell.angle_gamma   90.00
#
_symmetry.space_group_name_H-M   'P 1'
#
loop_
_entity.id
_entity.type
_entity.pdbx_description
1 polymer ?
#
loop_
_entity_poly.entity_id
_entity_poly.type
_entity_poly.pdbx_seq_one_letter_code
_entity_poly.pdbx_strand_id
1 'polypeptide(L)'
;MTVEIRVDQGAIRRLLRSRSGPARRKLAARVDRIADIARTEAPGSMGQYIDTRIDEGPGGLQGVITCDHPKVRLVLEGTRPHIIRPRRAKALRFEVGGEVVFARKVRHPGTRPNNFLARALRLGR
;
A
#
# COMPACT_ATOMS: atom_id res chain seq x y z
N MET A 1 -37.86 -37.41 9.35
CA MET A 1 -37.05 -36.57 10.23
C MET A 1 -36.82 -35.22 9.57
N THR A 2 -37.14 -34.16 10.26
CA THR A 2 -37.00 -32.79 9.75
C THR A 2 -35.79 -32.16 10.41
N VAL A 3 -34.90 -31.58 9.61
CA VAL A 3 -33.77 -30.80 10.11
C VAL A 3 -34.02 -29.35 9.82
N GLU A 4 -33.97 -28.53 10.86
CA GLU A 4 -34.14 -27.06 10.75
C GLU A 4 -32.85 -26.38 11.14
N ILE A 5 -32.36 -25.49 10.27
CA ILE A 5 -31.17 -24.68 10.52
C ILE A 5 -31.64 -23.24 10.70
N ARG A 6 -31.38 -22.66 11.88
CA ARG A 6 -31.63 -21.24 12.16
C ARG A 6 -30.31 -20.50 12.28
N VAL A 7 -30.23 -19.37 11.60
CA VAL A 7 -29.06 -18.50 11.64
C VAL A 7 -29.40 -17.26 12.46
N ASP A 8 -28.69 -17.05 13.55
CA ASP A 8 -28.81 -15.83 14.37
C ASP A 8 -27.96 -14.72 13.76
N GLN A 9 -28.61 -13.83 13.02
CA GLN A 9 -27.95 -12.69 12.37
C GLN A 9 -27.31 -11.73 13.39
N GLY A 10 -27.93 -11.57 14.57
CA GLY A 10 -27.41 -10.73 15.63
C GLY A 10 -26.11 -11.30 16.21
N ALA A 11 -26.06 -12.61 16.45
CA ALA A 11 -24.84 -13.28 16.93
C ALA A 11 -23.72 -13.21 15.90
N ILE A 12 -24.02 -13.41 14.62
CA ILE A 12 -23.05 -13.29 13.54
C ILE A 12 -22.49 -11.87 13.48
N ARG A 13 -23.34 -10.85 13.55
CA ARG A 13 -22.91 -9.44 13.56
C ARG A 13 -22.01 -9.13 14.75
N ARG A 14 -22.35 -9.61 15.94
CA ARG A 14 -21.51 -9.46 17.14
C ARG A 14 -20.15 -10.12 16.95
N LEU A 15 -20.13 -11.32 16.42
CA LEU A 15 -18.91 -12.08 16.16
C LEU A 15 -18.00 -11.36 15.18
N LEU A 16 -18.58 -10.84 14.08
CA LEU A 16 -17.84 -10.15 13.03
C LEU A 16 -17.33 -8.76 13.45
N ARG A 17 -17.98 -8.13 14.42
CA ARG A 17 -17.62 -6.77 14.89
C ARG A 17 -16.87 -6.72 16.20
N SER A 18 -16.74 -7.84 16.89
CA SER A 18 -16.05 -7.88 18.18
C SER A 18 -14.59 -7.46 18.06
N ARG A 19 -14.16 -6.53 18.90
CA ARG A 19 -12.78 -6.04 18.93
C ARG A 19 -11.75 -7.12 19.30
N SER A 20 -12.15 -8.11 20.05
CA SER A 20 -11.30 -9.24 20.50
C SER A 20 -11.71 -10.57 19.91
N GLY A 21 -12.66 -10.58 18.97
CA GLY A 21 -13.22 -11.81 18.42
C GLY A 21 -12.33 -12.47 17.36
N PRO A 22 -12.66 -13.73 17.01
CA PRO A 22 -11.89 -14.49 16.03
C PRO A 22 -11.87 -13.87 14.63
N ALA A 23 -12.94 -13.19 14.23
CA ALA A 23 -13.00 -12.51 12.94
C ALA A 23 -11.95 -11.39 12.86
N ARG A 24 -11.84 -10.58 13.91
CA ARG A 24 -10.83 -9.52 13.97
C ARG A 24 -9.41 -10.08 13.96
N ARG A 25 -9.16 -11.16 14.69
CA ARG A 25 -7.83 -11.80 14.72
C ARG A 25 -7.43 -12.35 13.36
N LYS A 26 -8.36 -13.01 12.66
CA LYS A 26 -8.11 -13.50 11.29
C LYS A 26 -7.85 -12.36 10.32
N LEU A 27 -8.64 -11.29 10.41
CA LEU A 27 -8.47 -10.11 9.58
C LEU A 27 -7.12 -9.43 9.86
N ALA A 28 -6.75 -9.26 11.12
CA ALA A 28 -5.48 -8.68 11.52
C ALA A 28 -4.30 -9.49 10.98
N ALA A 29 -4.33 -10.81 11.09
CA ALA A 29 -3.29 -11.69 10.57
C ALA A 29 -3.15 -11.56 9.04
N ARG A 30 -4.27 -11.46 8.33
CA ARG A 30 -4.27 -11.28 6.88
C ARG A 30 -3.74 -9.90 6.48
N VAL A 31 -4.15 -8.85 7.18
CA VAL A 31 -3.66 -7.48 6.96
C VAL A 31 -2.16 -7.40 7.19
N ASP A 32 -1.65 -8.00 8.26
CA ASP A 32 -0.22 -8.01 8.56
C ASP A 32 0.58 -8.74 7.48
N ARG A 33 0.07 -9.86 6.98
CA ARG A 33 0.71 -10.61 5.89
C ARG A 33 0.76 -9.80 4.61
N ILE A 34 -0.34 -9.16 4.23
CA ILE A 34 -0.41 -8.31 3.03
C ILE A 34 0.54 -7.12 3.19
N ALA A 35 0.57 -6.50 4.38
CA ALA A 35 1.48 -5.39 4.66
C ALA A 35 2.94 -5.79 4.55
N ASP A 36 3.32 -6.97 5.04
CA ASP A 36 4.69 -7.48 4.93
C ASP A 36 5.08 -7.72 3.47
N ILE A 37 4.19 -8.27 2.67
CA ILE A 37 4.40 -8.42 1.22
C ILE A 37 4.56 -7.05 0.57
N ALA A 38 3.70 -6.09 0.91
CA ALA A 38 3.78 -4.74 0.38
C ALA A 38 5.10 -4.05 0.73
N ARG A 39 5.59 -4.22 1.95
CA ARG A 39 6.89 -3.68 2.38
C ARG A 39 8.04 -4.28 1.58
N THR A 40 7.99 -5.57 1.30
CA THR A 40 8.99 -6.25 0.48
C THR A 40 8.96 -5.78 -0.98
N GLU A 41 7.76 -5.59 -1.52
CA GLU A 41 7.56 -5.19 -2.93
C GLU A 41 7.73 -3.69 -3.17
N ALA A 42 7.65 -2.87 -2.11
CA ALA A 42 7.74 -1.42 -2.22
C ALA A 42 9.14 -0.97 -2.65
N PRO A 43 9.25 -0.05 -3.62
CA PRO A 43 10.54 0.45 -4.06
C PRO A 43 11.15 1.43 -3.04
N GLY A 44 12.48 1.39 -2.94
CA GLY A 44 13.25 2.31 -2.10
C GLY A 44 12.81 2.29 -0.64
N SER A 45 12.59 3.47 -0.07
CA SER A 45 12.20 3.64 1.33
C SER A 45 10.69 3.58 1.58
N MET A 46 9.89 3.33 0.56
CA MET A 46 8.41 3.37 0.70
C MET A 46 7.88 2.34 1.69
N GLY A 47 8.54 1.20 1.84
CA GLY A 47 8.13 0.17 2.79
C GLY A 47 8.05 0.66 4.23
N GLN A 48 8.83 1.66 4.60
CA GLN A 48 8.82 2.26 5.94
C GLN A 48 7.57 3.10 6.21
N TYR A 49 6.85 3.50 5.17
CA TYR A 49 5.66 4.34 5.25
C TYR A 49 4.36 3.52 5.17
N ILE A 50 4.46 2.20 5.21
CA ILE A 50 3.29 1.33 5.16
C ILE A 50 2.78 1.08 6.58
N ASP A 51 1.55 1.50 6.82
CA ASP A 51 0.83 1.32 8.08
C ASP A 51 -0.43 0.50 7.87
N THR A 52 -0.89 -0.13 8.94
CA THR A 52 -2.09 -0.94 8.95
C THR A 52 -3.05 -0.47 10.02
N ARG A 53 -4.34 -0.61 9.76
CA ARG A 53 -5.37 -0.42 10.76
C ARG A 53 -6.60 -1.28 10.43
N ILE A 54 -7.43 -1.48 11.43
CA ILE A 54 -8.71 -2.15 11.27
C ILE A 54 -9.80 -1.19 11.67
N ASP A 55 -10.66 -0.86 10.70
CA ASP A 55 -11.79 0.05 10.88
C ASP A 55 -13.08 -0.73 11.02
N GLU A 56 -14.04 -0.16 11.76
CA GLU A 56 -15.40 -0.64 11.82
C GLU A 56 -16.27 0.25 10.94
N GLY A 57 -16.94 -0.35 9.98
CA GLY A 57 -17.83 0.37 9.07
C GLY A 57 -19.24 -0.23 9.04
N PRO A 58 -20.14 0.34 8.24
CA PRO A 58 -21.51 -0.19 8.08
C PRO A 58 -21.56 -1.65 7.64
N GLY A 59 -20.59 -2.08 6.86
CA GLY A 59 -20.44 -3.45 6.37
C GLY A 59 -19.70 -4.40 7.30
N GLY A 60 -19.24 -3.94 8.48
CA GLY A 60 -18.46 -4.72 9.43
C GLY A 60 -17.02 -4.28 9.56
N LEU A 61 -16.13 -5.20 9.92
CA LEU A 61 -14.69 -4.92 10.04
C LEU A 61 -14.03 -4.80 8.67
N GLN A 62 -13.13 -3.83 8.54
CA GLN A 62 -12.37 -3.59 7.33
C GLN A 62 -10.90 -3.41 7.67
N GLY A 63 -10.04 -4.18 7.03
CA GLY A 63 -8.60 -3.97 7.11
C GLY A 63 -8.15 -2.91 6.12
N VAL A 64 -7.32 -1.98 6.57
CA VAL A 64 -6.82 -0.89 5.75
C VAL A 64 -5.31 -0.87 5.80
N ILE A 65 -4.68 -0.82 4.64
CA ILE A 65 -3.23 -0.69 4.48
C ILE A 65 -2.97 0.62 3.74
N THR A 66 -2.16 1.48 4.34
CA THR A 66 -1.85 2.80 3.80
C THR A 66 -0.36 2.95 3.56
N CYS A 67 -0.01 3.79 2.61
CA CYS A 67 1.36 4.20 2.36
C CYS A 67 1.39 5.73 2.25
N ASP A 68 1.99 6.39 3.23
CA ASP A 68 2.01 7.86 3.34
C ASP A 68 3.27 8.49 2.73
N HIS A 69 4.02 7.75 1.92
CA HIS A 69 5.19 8.31 1.26
C HIS A 69 4.79 9.44 0.30
N PRO A 70 5.50 10.59 0.31
CA PRO A 70 5.12 11.74 -0.52
C PRO A 70 5.05 11.44 -2.02
N LYS A 71 5.82 10.47 -2.50
CA LYS A 71 5.91 10.09 -3.91
C LYS A 71 5.14 8.81 -4.26
N VAL A 72 4.35 8.28 -3.33
CA VAL A 72 3.66 7.00 -3.56
C VAL A 72 2.74 7.04 -4.77
N ARG A 73 2.03 8.14 -4.97
CA ARG A 73 1.14 8.29 -6.12
C ARG A 73 1.89 8.19 -7.46
N LEU A 74 3.06 8.80 -7.54
CA LEU A 74 3.89 8.76 -8.74
C LEU A 74 4.37 7.34 -9.05
N VAL A 75 4.64 6.55 -8.01
CA VAL A 75 5.05 5.13 -8.17
C VAL A 75 3.87 4.28 -8.61
N LEU A 76 2.71 4.43 -7.97
CA LEU A 76 1.52 3.63 -8.29
C LEU A 76 1.00 3.87 -9.71
N GLU A 77 0.94 5.13 -10.12
CA GLU A 77 0.38 5.54 -11.41
C GLU A 77 1.43 5.64 -12.52
N GLY A 78 2.72 5.72 -12.15
CA GLY A 78 3.80 6.01 -13.07
C GLY A 78 3.86 7.48 -13.45
N THR A 79 4.86 7.85 -14.20
CA THR A 79 5.06 9.21 -14.71
C THR A 79 5.32 9.19 -16.20
N ARG A 80 4.86 10.24 -16.89
CA ARG A 80 5.16 10.45 -18.30
C ARG A 80 6.58 10.95 -18.48
N PRO A 81 7.19 10.77 -19.66
CA PRO A 81 8.45 11.42 -19.96
C PRO A 81 8.35 12.93 -19.75
N HIS A 82 9.34 13.50 -19.09
CA HIS A 82 9.36 14.91 -18.75
C HIS A 82 10.78 15.44 -18.65
N ILE A 83 10.92 16.77 -18.61
CA ILE A 83 12.19 17.45 -18.43
C ILE A 83 12.29 17.92 -16.99
N ILE A 84 13.38 17.56 -16.32
CA ILE A 84 13.69 18.00 -14.97
C ILE A 84 14.64 19.21 -15.05
N ARG A 85 14.26 20.30 -14.37
CA ARG A 85 15.07 21.51 -14.25
C ARG A 85 15.28 21.85 -12.79
N PRO A 86 16.44 22.45 -12.42
CA PRO A 86 16.68 22.89 -11.06
C PRO A 86 15.74 24.05 -10.68
N ARG A 87 15.22 24.01 -9.45
CA ARG A 87 14.30 25.06 -8.95
C ARG A 87 15.03 26.10 -8.09
N ARG A 88 15.99 25.68 -7.29
CA ARG A 88 16.70 26.53 -6.30
C ARG A 88 18.19 26.61 -6.54
N ALA A 89 18.77 25.70 -7.30
CA ALA A 89 20.19 25.65 -7.63
C ALA A 89 20.39 26.00 -9.09
N LYS A 90 21.63 26.33 -9.47
CA LYS A 90 21.99 26.63 -10.87
C LYS A 90 22.04 25.39 -11.75
N ALA A 91 22.20 24.20 -11.15
CA ALA A 91 22.29 22.94 -11.86
C ALA A 91 21.74 21.79 -11.00
N LEU A 92 21.32 20.71 -11.66
CA LEU A 92 20.96 19.45 -11.02
C LEU A 92 22.23 18.66 -10.74
N ARG A 93 22.29 18.01 -9.57
CA ARG A 93 23.36 17.10 -9.18
C ARG A 93 22.81 15.70 -9.05
N PHE A 94 23.43 14.74 -9.72
CA PHE A 94 23.07 13.32 -9.63
C PHE A 94 24.27 12.42 -9.87
N GLU A 95 24.16 11.18 -9.49
CA GLU A 95 25.22 10.17 -9.69
C GLU A 95 24.85 9.22 -10.81
N VAL A 96 25.82 9.01 -11.71
CA VAL A 96 25.71 8.05 -12.81
C VAL A 96 26.98 7.20 -12.81
N GLY A 97 26.84 5.89 -12.62
CA GLY A 97 27.97 4.97 -12.62
C GLY A 97 29.05 5.28 -11.58
N GLY A 98 28.67 5.85 -10.43
CA GLY A 98 29.61 6.25 -9.36
C GLY A 98 30.21 7.64 -9.53
N GLU A 99 29.91 8.34 -10.60
CA GLU A 99 30.37 9.71 -10.86
C GLU A 99 29.26 10.72 -10.61
N VAL A 100 29.63 11.88 -10.03
CA VAL A 100 28.72 13.01 -9.82
C VAL A 100 28.65 13.81 -11.11
N VAL A 101 27.44 14.01 -11.62
CA VAL A 101 27.16 14.77 -12.84
C VAL A 101 26.28 15.98 -12.51
N PHE A 102 26.61 17.11 -13.16
CA PHE A 102 25.84 18.35 -13.06
C PHE A 102 25.19 18.65 -14.43
N ALA A 103 23.91 18.96 -14.44
CA ALA A 103 23.18 19.32 -15.65
C ALA A 103 22.17 20.43 -15.41
N ARG A 104 21.96 21.29 -16.40
CA ARG A 104 20.93 22.34 -16.33
C ARG A 104 19.52 21.80 -16.55
N LYS A 105 19.42 20.72 -17.29
CA LYS A 105 18.17 19.99 -17.53
C LYS A 105 18.46 18.52 -17.79
N VAL A 106 17.54 17.68 -17.40
CA VAL A 106 17.59 16.24 -17.66
C VAL A 106 16.28 15.80 -18.27
N ARG A 107 16.36 15.01 -19.35
CA ARG A 107 15.21 14.33 -19.92
C ARG A 107 14.97 13.06 -19.16
N HIS A 108 13.88 13.02 -18.42
CA HIS A 108 13.47 11.81 -17.70
C HIS A 108 12.53 10.99 -18.57
N PRO A 109 12.82 9.69 -18.82
CA PRO A 109 11.99 8.87 -19.71
C PRO A 109 10.62 8.50 -19.14
N GLY A 110 10.32 8.95 -17.93
CA GLY A 110 9.14 8.53 -17.19
C GLY A 110 9.39 7.25 -16.40
N THR A 111 8.40 6.87 -15.61
CA THR A 111 8.43 5.68 -14.78
C THR A 111 7.21 4.82 -15.09
N ARG A 112 7.42 3.51 -15.24
CA ARG A 112 6.31 2.57 -15.41
C ARG A 112 5.48 2.50 -14.13
N PRO A 113 4.15 2.38 -14.22
CA PRO A 113 3.31 2.16 -13.05
C PRO A 113 3.76 0.92 -12.29
N ASN A 114 3.84 1.05 -10.97
CA ASN A 114 4.16 -0.08 -10.08
C ASN A 114 3.16 -0.08 -8.91
N ASN A 115 2.04 -0.75 -9.11
CA ASN A 115 1.04 -0.88 -8.05
C ASN A 115 1.37 -2.06 -7.12
N PHE A 116 2.39 -1.87 -6.28
CA PHE A 116 2.84 -2.87 -5.33
C PHE A 116 1.77 -3.17 -4.26
N LEU A 117 0.91 -2.22 -3.92
CA LEU A 117 -0.18 -2.42 -2.96
C LEU A 117 -1.23 -3.40 -3.50
N ALA A 118 -1.68 -3.22 -4.74
CA ALA A 118 -2.64 -4.15 -5.37
C ALA A 118 -2.02 -5.54 -5.56
N ARG A 119 -0.74 -5.60 -5.92
CA ARG A 119 -0.02 -6.87 -6.06
C ARG A 119 0.09 -7.60 -4.73
N ALA A 120 0.42 -6.89 -3.65
CA ALA A 120 0.47 -7.45 -2.30
C ALA A 120 -0.90 -7.99 -1.86
N LEU A 121 -1.97 -7.26 -2.15
CA LEU A 121 -3.34 -7.69 -1.84
C LEU A 121 -3.68 -9.01 -2.52
N ARG A 122 -3.29 -9.19 -3.77
CA ARG A 122 -3.52 -10.44 -4.51
C ARG A 122 -2.68 -11.60 -3.96
N LEU A 123 -1.42 -11.34 -3.62
CA LEU A 123 -0.50 -12.36 -3.12
C LEU A 123 -0.80 -12.79 -1.68
N GLY A 124 -1.40 -11.92 -0.89
CA GLY A 124 -1.72 -12.17 0.52
C GLY A 124 -3.10 -12.75 0.79
N ARG A 125 -3.83 -13.14 -0.22
CA ARG A 125 -5.15 -13.78 -0.08
C ARG A 125 -5.10 -15.11 0.67
#